data_ce1c0ca7fdb10ec41e84ef8f41a69d83
#
_entry.id   ce1c0ca7fdb10ec41e84ef8f41a69d83
#
_cell.length_a   1.000
_cell.length_b   1.000
_cell.length_c   1.000
_cell.angle_alpha   90.00
_cell.angle_beta   90.00
_cell.angle_gamma   90.00
#
_symmetry.space_group_name_H-M   'P 1'
#
loop_
_entity.id
_entity.type
_entity.pdbx_description
1 polymer ?
#
loop_
_entity_poly.entity_id
_entity_poly.type
_entity_poly.pdbx_seq_one_letter_code
_entity_poly.pdbx_strand_id
1 'polypeptide(L)'
;MDEEFKYLKIPDDKIGIIWTLSCISDICVIEFGTHIKTHHFVENINKICNENKCKIYSIHIDEEENVCNVFGKLKDAIINLDNDINPKYIFIVESSQPCIIGEKILDLCKDLKGVANCKLLPINMSNLNYDYNIGREFALEFLAKKIVKHNEKDMNKYNIMGFSVDKYNYLADIKELQRIMKELFNKEVNTMFTVNSSIEQIENASKASLNIVARKEALKAAQYMEEEYGIPYIYINLYGFKNVIKFIESIKKIDGYELDEEKYNDEMTQVKKRLLQVKKKFYFYKGSKDCAIFGDFDTVLGISEMLKELGFNVDRKEIIYKTCDDANIVNEQAYIETTKYLNDKELLILLGDRVSIDMRHKSKKDLQISNTSLDLVDKCIDTPYIGFKGCMYIINQILNIDINSEIEA
;
A
#
# COMPACT_ATOMS: atom_id res chain seq x y z
N MET A 1 21.82 -16.01 -18.97
CA MET A 1 21.17 -14.82 -18.36
C MET A 1 19.68 -15.06 -18.07
N ASP A 2 19.14 -16.23 -18.41
CA ASP A 2 17.69 -16.47 -18.35
C ASP A 2 17.23 -17.26 -17.12
N GLU A 3 18.12 -17.66 -16.21
CA GLU A 3 17.76 -18.45 -15.02
C GLU A 3 17.67 -17.65 -13.71
N GLU A 4 18.31 -16.48 -13.61
CA GLU A 4 18.36 -15.72 -12.35
C GLU A 4 17.03 -15.06 -11.99
N PHE A 5 16.16 -14.78 -12.94
CA PHE A 5 14.89 -14.10 -12.71
C PHE A 5 13.66 -15.00 -12.51
N LYS A 6 13.81 -16.31 -12.69
CA LYS A 6 12.75 -17.28 -12.35
C LYS A 6 12.38 -17.30 -10.86
N TYR A 7 13.10 -16.55 -10.04
CA TYR A 7 13.00 -16.60 -8.57
C TYR A 7 12.50 -15.32 -7.90
N LEU A 8 12.01 -14.33 -8.63
CA LEU A 8 11.25 -13.25 -8.00
C LEU A 8 9.99 -13.85 -7.39
N LYS A 9 10.04 -14.09 -6.09
CA LYS A 9 8.89 -14.56 -5.33
C LYS A 9 7.84 -13.45 -5.32
N ILE A 10 6.81 -13.60 -6.12
CA ILE A 10 5.65 -12.70 -6.11
C ILE A 10 4.86 -13.03 -4.84
N PRO A 11 4.57 -12.05 -3.97
CA PRO A 11 3.71 -12.25 -2.81
C PRO A 11 2.30 -12.64 -3.27
N ASP A 12 1.71 -13.57 -2.54
CA ASP A 12 0.35 -14.05 -2.76
C ASP A 12 -0.68 -13.33 -1.85
N ASP A 13 -1.93 -13.71 -1.94
CA ASP A 13 -3.03 -13.18 -1.14
C ASP A 13 -2.81 -13.38 0.37
N LYS A 14 -2.25 -14.50 0.78
CA LYS A 14 -1.92 -14.77 2.18
C LYS A 14 -0.89 -13.75 2.69
N ILE A 15 0.13 -13.47 1.91
CA ILE A 15 1.12 -12.44 2.25
C ILE A 15 0.46 -11.07 2.32
N GLY A 16 -0.47 -10.76 1.42
CA GLY A 16 -1.26 -9.52 1.46
C GLY A 16 -2.02 -9.36 2.78
N ILE A 17 -2.65 -10.43 3.28
CA ILE A 17 -3.34 -10.45 4.58
C ILE A 17 -2.34 -10.24 5.71
N ILE A 18 -1.28 -11.05 5.77
CA ILE A 18 -0.28 -11.01 6.84
C ILE A 18 0.38 -9.62 6.92
N TRP A 19 0.76 -9.04 5.80
CA TRP A 19 1.37 -7.71 5.77
C TRP A 19 0.40 -6.61 6.24
N THR A 20 -0.87 -6.70 5.87
CA THR A 20 -1.89 -5.74 6.33
C THR A 20 -2.07 -5.82 7.84
N LEU A 21 -2.12 -7.04 8.41
CA LEU A 21 -2.25 -7.25 9.85
C LEU A 21 -0.95 -6.92 10.61
N SER A 22 0.21 -7.19 10.03
CA SER A 22 1.52 -6.97 10.68
C SER A 22 1.77 -5.51 11.05
N CYS A 23 1.04 -4.59 10.44
CA CYS A 23 1.14 -3.16 10.71
C CYS A 23 0.43 -2.72 12.01
N ILE A 24 -0.32 -3.63 12.65
CA ILE A 24 -1.15 -3.33 13.83
C ILE A 24 -0.42 -3.82 15.10
N SER A 25 -0.28 -2.97 16.10
CA SER A 25 0.24 -3.39 17.41
C SER A 25 -0.84 -4.08 18.26
N ASP A 26 -0.40 -4.77 19.32
CA ASP A 26 -1.23 -5.42 20.33
C ASP A 26 -2.08 -6.60 19.81
N ILE A 27 -1.63 -7.21 18.69
CA ILE A 27 -2.19 -8.44 18.15
C ILE A 27 -1.10 -9.48 17.90
N CYS A 28 -1.51 -10.72 17.75
CA CYS A 28 -0.68 -11.79 17.20
C CYS A 28 -1.32 -12.33 15.91
N VAL A 29 -0.46 -12.76 14.98
CA VAL A 29 -0.88 -13.50 13.79
C VAL A 29 -0.26 -14.87 13.82
N ILE A 30 -1.06 -15.90 13.71
CA ILE A 30 -0.61 -17.28 13.50
C ILE A 30 -0.87 -17.63 12.05
N GLU A 31 0.21 -17.86 11.32
CA GLU A 31 0.12 -18.50 10.02
C GLU A 31 0.06 -20.02 10.22
N PHE A 32 -0.97 -20.63 9.66
CA PHE A 32 -1.22 -22.06 9.79
C PHE A 32 -1.24 -22.72 8.42
N GLY A 33 -0.23 -23.55 8.09
CA GLY A 33 -0.16 -24.20 6.78
C GLY A 33 1.22 -24.69 6.33
N THR A 34 1.32 -25.12 5.07
CA THR A 34 2.43 -25.92 4.53
C THR A 34 3.59 -25.11 3.92
N HIS A 35 3.64 -23.78 3.97
CA HIS A 35 4.55 -23.04 3.09
C HIS A 35 5.72 -22.32 3.75
N ILE A 36 6.93 -22.75 3.37
CA ILE A 36 8.25 -22.12 3.62
C ILE A 36 8.35 -20.69 3.02
N LYS A 37 7.54 -20.37 2.00
CA LYS A 37 7.60 -19.06 1.31
C LYS A 37 7.32 -17.88 2.21
N THR A 38 6.44 -18.03 3.20
CA THR A 38 6.00 -16.95 4.08
C THR A 38 7.13 -16.41 4.95
N HIS A 39 8.05 -17.26 5.38
CA HIS A 39 9.17 -16.86 6.24
C HIS A 39 10.01 -15.74 5.63
N HIS A 40 10.37 -15.86 4.35
CA HIS A 40 11.13 -14.83 3.64
C HIS A 40 10.41 -13.47 3.62
N PHE A 41 9.11 -13.47 3.34
CA PHE A 41 8.31 -12.23 3.30
C PHE A 41 8.10 -11.62 4.69
N VAL A 42 7.98 -12.46 5.73
CA VAL A 42 7.87 -12.00 7.13
C VAL A 42 9.18 -11.39 7.62
N GLU A 43 10.33 -11.99 7.27
CA GLU A 43 11.64 -11.42 7.59
C GLU A 43 11.85 -10.05 6.94
N ASN A 44 11.41 -9.88 5.70
CA ASN A 44 11.54 -8.62 4.99
C ASN A 44 10.68 -7.51 5.63
N ILE A 45 9.46 -7.82 6.07
CA ILE A 45 8.67 -6.87 6.88
C ILE A 45 9.43 -6.47 8.14
N ASN A 46 10.05 -7.43 8.83
CA ASN A 46 10.80 -7.15 10.04
C ASN A 46 11.99 -6.21 9.81
N LYS A 47 12.57 -6.17 8.63
CA LYS A 47 13.63 -5.22 8.27
C LYS A 47 13.10 -3.80 7.98
N ILE A 48 11.90 -3.70 7.43
CA ILE A 48 11.31 -2.42 6.99
C ILE A 48 10.61 -1.71 8.14
N CYS A 49 9.91 -2.46 8.98
CA CYS A 49 9.16 -1.92 10.10
C CYS A 49 9.95 -2.01 11.41
N ASN A 50 10.47 -0.94 11.94
CA ASN A 50 11.34 -0.96 13.13
C ASN A 50 10.64 -0.81 14.48
N GLU A 51 9.34 -0.47 14.55
CA GLU A 51 8.68 -0.16 15.82
C GLU A 51 7.25 -0.73 15.91
N ASN A 52 6.86 -1.16 17.12
CA ASN A 52 5.51 -1.58 17.54
C ASN A 52 4.74 -2.50 16.57
N LYS A 53 5.07 -3.78 16.59
CA LYS A 53 4.58 -4.71 15.59
C LYS A 53 3.78 -5.83 16.20
N CYS A 54 2.84 -6.29 15.37
CA CYS A 54 2.27 -7.60 15.47
C CYS A 54 3.36 -8.67 15.57
N LYS A 55 3.19 -9.64 16.45
CA LYS A 55 4.03 -10.83 16.47
C LYS A 55 3.44 -11.90 15.55
N ILE A 56 4.27 -12.37 14.63
CA ILE A 56 3.86 -13.36 13.62
C ILE A 56 4.51 -14.69 13.97
N TYR A 57 3.72 -15.73 14.04
CA TYR A 57 4.14 -17.10 14.30
C TYR A 57 3.68 -17.99 13.18
N SER A 58 4.55 -18.89 12.73
CA SER A 58 4.21 -19.86 11.67
C SER A 58 4.17 -21.27 12.27
N ILE A 59 3.09 -21.97 12.03
CA ILE A 59 2.94 -23.39 12.36
C ILE A 59 2.92 -24.15 11.06
N HIS A 60 4.03 -24.86 10.80
CA HIS A 60 4.17 -25.67 9.60
C HIS A 60 3.49 -27.03 9.78
N ILE A 61 2.85 -27.46 8.71
CA ILE A 61 2.23 -28.80 8.59
C ILE A 61 3.09 -29.60 7.64
N ASP A 62 3.70 -30.65 8.15
CA ASP A 62 4.41 -31.63 7.30
C ASP A 62 3.40 -32.55 6.62
N GLU A 63 3.65 -32.93 5.37
CA GLU A 63 2.74 -33.76 4.56
C GLU A 63 2.44 -35.13 5.21
N GLU A 64 3.35 -35.64 6.03
CA GLU A 64 3.22 -36.91 6.74
C GLU A 64 2.58 -36.75 8.13
N GLU A 65 2.29 -35.53 8.57
CA GLU A 65 1.84 -35.29 9.93
C GLU A 65 0.35 -35.58 10.09
N ASN A 66 -0.01 -36.29 11.17
CA ASN A 66 -1.40 -36.59 11.49
C ASN A 66 -2.16 -35.28 11.83
N VAL A 67 -3.27 -35.08 11.19
CA VAL A 67 -4.14 -33.89 11.35
C VAL A 67 -4.43 -33.56 12.81
N CYS A 68 -4.63 -34.59 13.67
CA CYS A 68 -4.88 -34.37 15.11
C CYS A 68 -3.69 -33.73 15.83
N ASN A 69 -2.43 -34.10 15.48
CA ASN A 69 -1.26 -33.53 16.10
C ASN A 69 -1.06 -32.06 15.70
N VAL A 70 -1.39 -31.70 14.48
CA VAL A 70 -1.28 -30.32 13.99
C VAL A 70 -2.23 -29.37 14.72
N PHE A 71 -3.47 -29.81 14.98
CA PHE A 71 -4.43 -29.01 15.77
C PHE A 71 -4.04 -28.94 17.25
N GLY A 72 -3.38 -29.97 17.80
CA GLY A 72 -2.77 -29.91 19.12
C GLY A 72 -1.69 -28.82 19.20
N LYS A 73 -0.79 -28.77 18.22
CA LYS A 73 0.25 -27.71 18.12
C LYS A 73 -0.38 -26.31 18.04
N LEU A 74 -1.43 -26.14 17.22
CA LEU A 74 -2.12 -24.86 17.10
C LEU A 74 -2.76 -24.45 18.42
N LYS A 75 -3.43 -25.37 19.12
CA LYS A 75 -4.01 -25.12 20.43
C LYS A 75 -2.96 -24.69 21.45
N ASP A 76 -1.86 -25.43 21.54
CA ASP A 76 -0.78 -25.13 22.47
C ASP A 76 -0.13 -23.77 22.15
N ALA A 77 0.08 -23.47 20.89
CA ALA A 77 0.60 -22.16 20.45
C ALA A 77 -0.34 -21.01 20.86
N ILE A 78 -1.65 -21.16 20.65
CA ILE A 78 -2.64 -20.14 21.07
C ILE A 78 -2.57 -19.89 22.58
N ILE A 79 -2.57 -20.98 23.39
CA ILE A 79 -2.53 -20.87 24.84
C ILE A 79 -1.21 -20.22 25.33
N ASN A 80 -0.08 -20.62 24.75
CA ASN A 80 1.22 -20.04 25.10
C ASN A 80 1.27 -18.54 24.74
N LEU A 81 0.80 -18.16 23.55
CA LEU A 81 0.76 -16.75 23.13
C LEU A 81 -0.17 -15.91 24.01
N ASP A 82 -1.33 -16.47 24.40
CA ASP A 82 -2.27 -15.79 25.29
C ASP A 82 -1.64 -15.53 26.66
N ASN A 83 -0.91 -16.52 27.21
CA ASN A 83 -0.25 -16.40 28.51
C ASN A 83 1.00 -15.50 28.49
N ASP A 84 1.84 -15.62 27.46
CA ASP A 84 3.15 -14.97 27.42
C ASP A 84 3.07 -13.52 26.93
N ILE A 85 2.14 -13.22 26.02
CA ILE A 85 2.04 -11.92 25.33
C ILE A 85 0.78 -11.17 25.75
N ASN A 86 -0.29 -11.90 26.11
CA ASN A 86 -1.60 -11.35 26.44
C ASN A 86 -2.14 -10.39 25.35
N PRO A 87 -2.19 -10.81 24.06
CA PRO A 87 -2.68 -9.97 22.97
C PRO A 87 -4.19 -9.80 23.09
N LYS A 88 -4.72 -8.69 22.60
CA LYS A 88 -6.19 -8.51 22.56
C LYS A 88 -6.87 -9.42 21.56
N TYR A 89 -6.19 -9.69 20.41
CA TYR A 89 -6.66 -10.58 19.35
C TYR A 89 -5.53 -11.46 18.85
N ILE A 90 -5.85 -12.70 18.51
CA ILE A 90 -5.02 -13.60 17.72
C ILE A 90 -5.75 -13.88 16.40
N PHE A 91 -5.14 -13.47 15.30
CA PHE A 91 -5.61 -13.77 13.94
C PHE A 91 -4.96 -15.08 13.49
N ILE A 92 -5.75 -16.03 13.01
CA ILE A 92 -5.27 -17.31 12.49
C ILE A 92 -5.50 -17.30 10.99
N VAL A 93 -4.39 -17.14 10.24
CA VAL A 93 -4.41 -17.09 8.77
C VAL A 93 -4.11 -18.47 8.22
N GLU A 94 -5.11 -19.08 7.61
CA GLU A 94 -5.01 -20.41 7.04
C GLU A 94 -4.40 -20.37 5.64
N SER A 95 -3.53 -21.31 5.31
CA SER A 95 -3.10 -21.50 3.93
C SER A 95 -4.18 -22.21 3.11
N SER A 96 -4.20 -21.96 1.81
CA SER A 96 -5.21 -22.39 0.83
C SER A 96 -5.36 -23.90 0.62
N GLN A 97 -5.15 -24.73 1.64
CA GLN A 97 -5.46 -26.16 1.58
C GLN A 97 -6.94 -26.45 1.89
N PRO A 98 -7.49 -27.61 1.45
CA PRO A 98 -8.93 -27.79 1.27
C PRO A 98 -9.76 -27.62 2.53
N CYS A 99 -11.01 -27.22 2.32
CA CYS A 99 -12.09 -26.86 3.27
C CYS A 99 -12.22 -27.66 4.60
N ILE A 100 -11.63 -28.83 4.69
CA ILE A 100 -11.71 -29.70 5.89
C ILE A 100 -10.93 -29.10 7.07
N ILE A 101 -9.86 -28.33 6.80
CA ILE A 101 -9.03 -27.72 7.83
C ILE A 101 -9.72 -26.49 8.41
N GLY A 102 -10.35 -25.67 7.59
CA GLY A 102 -11.02 -24.44 8.03
C GLY A 102 -12.17 -24.66 9.00
N GLU A 103 -13.00 -25.68 8.78
CA GLU A 103 -14.07 -26.03 9.72
C GLU A 103 -13.51 -26.43 11.09
N LYS A 104 -12.42 -27.18 11.13
CA LYS A 104 -11.76 -27.58 12.38
C LYS A 104 -11.10 -26.42 13.13
N ILE A 105 -10.56 -25.40 12.42
CA ILE A 105 -10.03 -24.18 13.06
C ILE A 105 -11.16 -23.41 13.73
N LEU A 106 -12.32 -23.29 13.06
CA LEU A 106 -13.50 -22.65 13.64
C LEU A 106 -13.98 -23.36 14.90
N ASP A 107 -13.98 -24.68 14.91
CA ASP A 107 -14.39 -25.48 16.08
C ASP A 107 -13.36 -25.36 17.21
N LEU A 108 -12.06 -25.41 16.91
CA LEU A 108 -11.01 -25.15 17.88
C LEU A 108 -11.15 -23.76 18.52
N CYS A 109 -11.45 -22.74 17.74
CA CYS A 109 -11.69 -21.40 18.26
C CYS A 109 -12.93 -21.33 19.17
N LYS A 110 -13.98 -22.12 18.89
CA LYS A 110 -15.15 -22.23 19.79
C LYS A 110 -14.78 -22.93 21.10
N ASP A 111 -14.02 -24.03 21.04
CA ASP A 111 -13.60 -24.80 22.21
C ASP A 111 -12.69 -23.99 23.13
N LEU A 112 -11.88 -23.10 22.57
CA LEU A 112 -11.00 -22.22 23.34
C LEU A 112 -11.70 -20.95 23.86
N LYS A 113 -12.96 -20.74 23.51
CA LYS A 113 -13.74 -19.60 23.99
C LYS A 113 -13.96 -19.69 25.51
N GLY A 114 -13.37 -18.76 26.26
CA GLY A 114 -13.39 -18.74 27.73
C GLY A 114 -12.23 -19.52 28.37
N VAL A 115 -11.36 -20.17 27.57
CA VAL A 115 -10.07 -20.70 28.01
C VAL A 115 -8.97 -19.67 27.74
N ALA A 116 -8.92 -19.13 26.51
CA ALA A 116 -8.06 -18.00 26.17
C ALA A 116 -8.71 -16.68 26.55
N ASN A 117 -7.91 -15.72 27.06
CA ASN A 117 -8.35 -14.36 27.40
C ASN A 117 -8.51 -13.50 26.13
N CYS A 118 -7.70 -13.77 25.11
CA CYS A 118 -7.74 -13.08 23.83
C CYS A 118 -8.93 -13.52 22.97
N LYS A 119 -9.28 -12.70 21.99
CA LYS A 119 -10.27 -13.06 20.96
C LYS A 119 -9.57 -13.74 19.78
N LEU A 120 -10.05 -14.92 19.41
CA LEU A 120 -9.55 -15.69 18.29
C LEU A 120 -10.33 -15.33 17.03
N LEU A 121 -9.63 -14.97 15.95
CA LEU A 121 -10.21 -14.58 14.68
C LEU A 121 -9.61 -15.40 13.53
N PRO A 122 -10.25 -16.51 13.18
CA PRO A 122 -9.83 -17.31 12.04
C PRO A 122 -10.15 -16.60 10.73
N ILE A 123 -9.19 -16.59 9.82
CA ILE A 123 -9.29 -16.07 8.46
C ILE A 123 -9.17 -17.24 7.50
N ASN A 124 -10.29 -17.56 6.86
CA ASN A 124 -10.36 -18.62 5.86
C ASN A 124 -10.14 -18.06 4.46
N MET A 125 -9.17 -18.62 3.75
CA MET A 125 -8.74 -18.19 2.42
C MET A 125 -9.28 -19.03 1.26
N SER A 126 -10.22 -19.95 1.52
CA SER A 126 -10.69 -20.94 0.53
C SER A 126 -11.26 -20.36 -0.78
N ASN A 127 -11.59 -19.07 -0.80
CA ASN A 127 -12.19 -18.37 -1.94
C ASN A 127 -11.31 -17.26 -2.54
N LEU A 128 -10.06 -17.14 -2.14
CA LEU A 128 -9.17 -16.11 -2.64
C LEU A 128 -8.39 -16.57 -3.88
N ASN A 129 -8.08 -15.64 -4.76
CA ASN A 129 -7.50 -15.89 -6.09
C ASN A 129 -6.01 -15.54 -6.12
N TYR A 130 -5.19 -16.06 -5.24
CA TYR A 130 -3.71 -15.98 -5.28
C TYR A 130 -3.07 -14.63 -5.62
N ASP A 131 -3.81 -13.51 -5.52
CA ASP A 131 -3.29 -12.17 -5.78
C ASP A 131 -3.09 -11.39 -4.48
N TYR A 132 -1.92 -10.80 -4.35
CA TYR A 132 -1.50 -10.02 -3.18
C TYR A 132 -2.49 -8.90 -2.80
N ASN A 133 -2.94 -8.12 -3.79
CA ASN A 133 -3.85 -7.00 -3.54
C ASN A 133 -5.24 -7.47 -3.10
N ILE A 134 -5.68 -8.64 -3.57
CA ILE A 134 -6.93 -9.25 -3.12
C ILE A 134 -6.85 -9.62 -1.63
N GLY A 135 -5.71 -10.18 -1.20
CA GLY A 135 -5.48 -10.48 0.20
C GLY A 135 -5.51 -9.23 1.08
N ARG A 136 -4.94 -8.13 0.61
CA ARG A 136 -4.98 -6.83 1.31
C ARG A 136 -6.39 -6.26 1.39
N GLU A 137 -7.11 -6.24 0.28
CA GLU A 137 -8.51 -5.79 0.22
C GLU A 137 -9.36 -6.59 1.22
N PHE A 138 -9.21 -7.91 1.20
CA PHE A 138 -9.91 -8.79 2.13
C PHE A 138 -9.59 -8.45 3.60
N ALA A 139 -8.31 -8.30 3.94
CA ALA A 139 -7.90 -8.00 5.32
C ALA A 139 -8.45 -6.66 5.82
N LEU A 140 -8.42 -5.62 4.98
CA LEU A 140 -8.97 -4.31 5.32
C LEU A 140 -10.47 -4.37 5.53
N GLU A 141 -11.20 -5.05 4.66
CA GLU A 141 -12.65 -5.26 4.78
C GLU A 141 -13.00 -6.11 6.02
N PHE A 142 -12.23 -7.16 6.30
CA PHE A 142 -12.38 -7.99 7.48
C PHE A 142 -12.21 -7.18 8.77
N LEU A 143 -11.20 -6.34 8.85
CA LEU A 143 -10.98 -5.45 9.99
C LEU A 143 -12.14 -4.46 10.17
N ALA A 144 -12.62 -3.86 9.09
CA ALA A 144 -13.76 -2.95 9.13
C ALA A 144 -15.02 -3.65 9.67
N LYS A 145 -15.28 -4.90 9.24
CA LYS A 145 -16.46 -5.69 9.64
C LYS A 145 -16.37 -6.32 11.02
N LYS A 146 -15.18 -6.70 11.48
CA LYS A 146 -15.02 -7.53 12.69
C LYS A 146 -14.39 -6.81 13.88
N ILE A 147 -13.67 -5.72 13.64
CA ILE A 147 -12.90 -5.03 14.67
C ILE A 147 -13.46 -3.66 14.98
N VAL A 148 -13.83 -2.88 13.97
CA VAL A 148 -14.38 -1.53 14.18
C VAL A 148 -15.65 -1.61 15.03
N LYS A 149 -15.76 -0.71 16.01
CA LYS A 149 -16.89 -0.59 16.93
C LYS A 149 -17.66 0.69 16.65
N HIS A 150 -18.94 0.72 17.01
CA HIS A 150 -19.73 1.96 16.96
C HIS A 150 -19.24 2.93 18.04
N ASN A 151 -18.96 4.17 17.64
CA ASN A 151 -18.55 5.27 18.51
C ASN A 151 -19.23 6.56 18.06
N GLU A 152 -19.28 7.53 18.93
CA GLU A 152 -19.68 8.90 18.59
C GLU A 152 -18.64 9.54 17.68
N LYS A 153 -19.10 10.27 16.66
CA LYS A 153 -18.23 10.91 15.68
C LYS A 153 -17.58 12.16 16.24
N ASP A 154 -16.31 12.33 15.95
CA ASP A 154 -15.57 13.59 16.16
C ASP A 154 -15.37 14.26 14.80
N MET A 155 -16.03 15.39 14.59
CA MET A 155 -15.97 16.14 13.32
C MET A 155 -14.59 16.72 13.02
N ASN A 156 -13.66 16.71 13.98
CA ASN A 156 -12.29 17.15 13.77
C ASN A 156 -11.35 16.05 13.34
N LYS A 157 -11.84 14.81 13.23
CA LYS A 157 -11.02 13.63 12.96
C LYS A 157 -11.36 12.95 11.66
N TYR A 158 -10.33 12.44 10.99
CA TYR A 158 -10.45 11.64 9.78
C TYR A 158 -9.56 10.38 9.86
N ASN A 159 -9.89 9.35 9.10
CA ASN A 159 -9.04 8.17 8.93
C ASN A 159 -8.25 8.26 7.63
N ILE A 160 -7.07 7.65 7.62
CA ILE A 160 -6.28 7.38 6.43
C ILE A 160 -6.33 5.88 6.16
N MET A 161 -6.71 5.47 4.95
CA MET A 161 -6.88 4.06 4.58
C MET A 161 -6.03 3.71 3.35
N GLY A 162 -5.45 2.51 3.34
CA GLY A 162 -4.76 1.94 2.18
C GLY A 162 -3.25 2.13 2.13
N PHE A 163 -2.63 2.93 3.02
CA PHE A 163 -1.19 2.89 3.17
C PHE A 163 -0.74 1.61 3.83
N SER A 164 0.40 1.10 3.42
CA SER A 164 0.99 -0.12 3.92
C SER A 164 2.50 -0.12 3.71
N VAL A 165 3.19 -1.00 4.41
CA VAL A 165 4.65 -1.08 4.48
C VAL A 165 5.32 -1.42 3.14
N ASP A 166 4.60 -2.06 2.24
CA ASP A 166 5.06 -2.39 0.89
C ASP A 166 5.10 -1.18 -0.05
N LYS A 167 4.42 -0.10 0.31
CA LYS A 167 4.42 1.12 -0.51
C LYS A 167 5.69 1.92 -0.26
N TYR A 168 6.44 2.16 -1.33
CA TYR A 168 7.64 2.99 -1.25
C TYR A 168 7.31 4.39 -0.72
N ASN A 169 8.10 4.88 0.21
CA ASN A 169 7.93 6.18 0.87
C ASN A 169 6.60 6.40 1.63
N TYR A 170 5.89 5.35 2.01
CA TYR A 170 4.58 5.48 2.66
C TYR A 170 4.58 6.41 3.88
N LEU A 171 5.66 6.44 4.67
CA LEU A 171 5.76 7.33 5.84
C LEU A 171 5.81 8.80 5.46
N ALA A 172 6.55 9.15 4.42
CA ALA A 172 6.63 10.53 3.92
C ALA A 172 5.30 10.94 3.28
N ASP A 173 4.66 10.05 2.55
CA ASP A 173 3.34 10.27 1.96
C ASP A 173 2.28 10.52 3.04
N ILE A 174 2.26 9.72 4.10
CA ILE A 174 1.35 9.92 5.24
C ILE A 174 1.58 11.29 5.88
N LYS A 175 2.84 11.65 6.16
CA LYS A 175 3.18 12.97 6.74
C LYS A 175 2.69 14.13 5.87
N GLU A 176 2.82 14.00 4.55
CA GLU A 176 2.34 15.05 3.63
C GLU A 176 0.81 15.14 3.63
N LEU A 177 0.11 14.01 3.63
CA LEU A 177 -1.35 14.01 3.74
C LEU A 177 -1.81 14.61 5.08
N GLN A 178 -1.16 14.24 6.18
CA GLN A 178 -1.43 14.82 7.51
C GLN A 178 -1.18 16.34 7.52
N ARG A 179 -0.09 16.80 6.87
CA ARG A 179 0.21 18.22 6.74
C ARG A 179 -0.90 18.97 5.99
N ILE A 180 -1.30 18.45 4.83
CA ILE A 180 -2.37 19.03 4.02
C ILE A 180 -3.65 19.16 4.85
N MET A 181 -4.07 18.10 5.51
CA MET A 181 -5.29 18.08 6.31
C MET A 181 -5.22 19.02 7.53
N LYS A 182 -4.05 19.10 8.18
CA LYS A 182 -3.86 19.98 9.34
C LYS A 182 -3.76 21.44 8.93
N GLU A 183 -2.95 21.76 7.91
CA GLU A 183 -2.70 23.15 7.52
C GLU A 183 -3.86 23.77 6.75
N LEU A 184 -4.51 22.99 5.86
CA LEU A 184 -5.58 23.53 5.01
C LEU A 184 -6.99 23.36 5.59
N PHE A 185 -7.24 22.38 6.45
CA PHE A 185 -8.57 22.07 6.97
C PHE A 185 -8.65 22.03 8.49
N ASN A 186 -7.53 22.20 9.18
CA ASN A 186 -7.41 22.08 10.65
C ASN A 186 -7.99 20.78 11.21
N LYS A 187 -7.77 19.65 10.52
CA LYS A 187 -8.23 18.32 10.91
C LYS A 187 -7.09 17.44 11.37
N GLU A 188 -7.40 16.46 12.23
CA GLU A 188 -6.44 15.55 12.84
C GLU A 188 -6.75 14.09 12.47
N VAL A 189 -5.70 13.28 12.38
CA VAL A 189 -5.87 11.84 12.13
C VAL A 189 -6.49 11.17 13.34
N ASN A 190 -7.54 10.38 13.11
CA ASN A 190 -8.07 9.44 14.09
C ASN A 190 -7.30 8.12 14.05
N THR A 191 -7.21 7.53 12.85
CA THR A 191 -6.55 6.23 12.65
C THR A 191 -5.92 6.16 11.26
N MET A 192 -4.75 5.53 11.19
CA MET A 192 -4.16 5.06 9.95
C MET A 192 -4.50 3.57 9.81
N PHE A 193 -5.39 3.26 8.89
CA PHE A 193 -5.93 1.91 8.73
C PHE A 193 -5.11 1.15 7.66
N THR A 194 -4.06 0.40 7.99
CA THR A 194 -3.66 -0.19 9.28
C THR A 194 -2.27 0.27 9.80
N VAL A 195 -1.52 1.03 9.02
CA VAL A 195 -0.11 1.37 9.29
C VAL A 195 0.05 2.12 10.61
N ASN A 196 1.02 1.68 11.42
CA ASN A 196 1.38 2.32 12.69
C ASN A 196 0.18 2.54 13.64
N SER A 197 -0.80 1.66 13.60
CA SER A 197 -1.97 1.73 14.47
C SER A 197 -1.98 0.60 15.50
N SER A 198 -2.50 0.90 16.68
CA SER A 198 -2.88 -0.14 17.63
C SER A 198 -4.24 -0.72 17.26
N ILE A 199 -4.52 -1.92 17.75
CA ILE A 199 -5.84 -2.54 17.55
C ILE A 199 -6.96 -1.70 18.18
N GLU A 200 -6.68 -0.97 19.26
CA GLU A 200 -7.63 -0.05 19.87
C GLU A 200 -7.95 1.13 18.95
N GLN A 201 -6.97 1.66 18.23
CA GLN A 201 -7.21 2.69 17.22
C GLN A 201 -8.08 2.18 16.08
N ILE A 202 -7.85 0.93 15.64
CA ILE A 202 -8.72 0.29 14.62
C ILE A 202 -10.14 0.09 15.16
N GLU A 203 -10.32 -0.35 16.41
CA GLU A 203 -11.64 -0.44 17.05
C GLU A 203 -12.36 0.91 17.08
N ASN A 204 -11.62 1.99 17.25
CA ASN A 204 -12.13 3.36 17.33
C ASN A 204 -12.19 4.08 15.95
N ALA A 205 -11.98 3.37 14.85
CA ALA A 205 -11.97 3.99 13.52
C ALA A 205 -13.30 4.67 13.17
N SER A 206 -14.43 4.23 13.75
CA SER A 206 -15.75 4.84 13.53
C SER A 206 -15.91 6.24 14.15
N LYS A 207 -14.97 6.73 14.98
CA LYS A 207 -14.98 8.10 15.49
C LYS A 207 -14.71 9.15 14.42
N ALA A 208 -14.12 8.77 13.30
CA ALA A 208 -13.80 9.72 12.23
C ALA A 208 -15.06 10.23 11.53
N SER A 209 -14.98 11.46 11.04
CA SER A 209 -16.02 12.09 10.21
C SER A 209 -15.81 11.85 8.71
N LEU A 210 -14.61 11.37 8.31
CA LEU A 210 -14.22 11.14 6.93
C LEU A 210 -13.20 10.00 6.83
N ASN A 211 -13.32 9.15 5.82
CA ASN A 211 -12.30 8.19 5.41
C ASN A 211 -11.57 8.71 4.15
N ILE A 212 -10.28 8.93 4.21
CA ILE A 212 -9.44 9.24 3.05
C ILE A 212 -8.80 7.94 2.57
N VAL A 213 -9.20 7.50 1.39
CA VAL A 213 -8.75 6.25 0.77
C VAL A 213 -7.62 6.56 -0.19
N ALA A 214 -6.40 6.15 0.15
CA ALA A 214 -5.19 6.42 -0.62
C ALA A 214 -4.88 5.35 -1.67
N ARG A 215 -5.47 4.16 -1.57
CA ARG A 215 -5.28 3.04 -2.51
C ARG A 215 -6.58 2.26 -2.70
N LYS A 216 -6.74 1.73 -3.92
CA LYS A 216 -7.94 1.01 -4.36
C LYS A 216 -8.30 -0.17 -3.44
N GLU A 217 -7.33 -0.86 -2.87
CA GLU A 217 -7.54 -2.02 -2.00
C GLU A 217 -8.30 -1.68 -0.70
N ALA A 218 -8.30 -0.42 -0.28
CA ALA A 218 -9.07 0.00 0.90
C ALA A 218 -10.51 0.44 0.58
N LEU A 219 -10.89 0.43 -0.70
CA LEU A 219 -12.19 0.97 -1.12
C LEU A 219 -13.37 0.20 -0.55
N LYS A 220 -13.34 -1.15 -0.58
CA LYS A 220 -14.42 -1.98 -0.01
C LYS A 220 -14.59 -1.78 1.49
N ALA A 221 -13.47 -1.66 2.22
CA ALA A 221 -13.51 -1.35 3.64
C ALA A 221 -14.15 0.02 3.90
N ALA A 222 -13.80 1.03 3.11
CA ALA A 222 -14.36 2.37 3.24
C ALA A 222 -15.85 2.41 2.88
N GLN A 223 -16.28 1.71 1.84
CA GLN A 223 -17.70 1.55 1.48
C GLN A 223 -18.50 0.91 2.61
N TYR A 224 -17.99 -0.19 3.17
CA TYR A 224 -18.62 -0.80 4.33
C TYR A 224 -18.71 0.16 5.52
N MET A 225 -17.65 0.95 5.79
CA MET A 225 -17.68 1.93 6.87
C MET A 225 -18.64 3.10 6.61
N GLU A 226 -18.92 3.46 5.37
CA GLU A 226 -19.95 4.42 5.01
C GLU A 226 -21.33 3.84 5.27
N GLU A 227 -21.60 2.62 4.81
CA GLU A 227 -22.88 1.93 4.97
C GLU A 227 -23.23 1.67 6.44
N GLU A 228 -22.27 1.14 7.21
CA GLU A 228 -22.51 0.70 8.59
C GLU A 228 -22.38 1.82 9.61
N TYR A 229 -21.40 2.72 9.46
CA TYR A 229 -21.10 3.78 10.42
C TYR A 229 -21.45 5.16 9.91
N GLY A 230 -21.91 5.31 8.67
CA GLY A 230 -22.24 6.60 8.04
C GLY A 230 -21.02 7.51 7.88
N ILE A 231 -19.81 6.97 7.70
CA ILE A 231 -18.61 7.77 7.50
C ILE A 231 -18.36 7.90 6.00
N PRO A 232 -18.54 9.09 5.41
CA PRO A 232 -18.27 9.29 3.99
C PRO A 232 -16.80 8.99 3.67
N TYR A 233 -16.51 8.60 2.43
CA TYR A 233 -15.14 8.40 1.99
C TYR A 233 -14.82 9.20 0.74
N ILE A 234 -13.53 9.51 0.59
CA ILE A 234 -12.96 10.09 -0.63
C ILE A 234 -11.86 9.15 -1.12
N TYR A 235 -12.03 8.61 -2.32
CA TYR A 235 -11.00 7.90 -3.05
C TYR A 235 -10.54 8.75 -4.21
N ILE A 236 -9.37 9.35 -4.07
CA ILE A 236 -8.73 10.14 -5.10
C ILE A 236 -7.25 9.83 -5.09
N ASN A 237 -6.72 9.57 -6.27
CA ASN A 237 -5.30 9.45 -6.46
C ASN A 237 -4.60 10.77 -6.12
N LEU A 238 -3.66 10.74 -5.17
CA LEU A 238 -3.00 11.94 -4.64
C LEU A 238 -1.71 12.33 -5.40
N TYR A 239 -1.38 11.62 -6.48
CA TYR A 239 -0.25 11.95 -7.34
C TYR A 239 -0.63 12.99 -8.39
N GLY A 240 0.26 13.96 -8.59
CA GLY A 240 0.06 15.01 -9.60
C GLY A 240 -0.88 16.13 -9.14
N PHE A 241 -0.70 17.27 -9.80
CA PHE A 241 -1.38 18.50 -9.39
C PHE A 241 -2.87 18.47 -9.51
N LYS A 242 -3.37 18.07 -10.67
CA LYS A 242 -4.81 18.03 -10.91
C LYS A 242 -5.53 17.15 -9.89
N ASN A 243 -4.89 16.06 -9.51
CA ASN A 243 -5.47 15.16 -8.53
C ASN A 243 -5.43 15.72 -7.12
N VAL A 244 -4.36 16.44 -6.75
CA VAL A 244 -4.32 17.17 -5.47
C VAL A 244 -5.40 18.24 -5.41
N ILE A 245 -5.61 18.99 -6.50
CA ILE A 245 -6.70 20.00 -6.56
C ILE A 245 -8.06 19.31 -6.45
N LYS A 246 -8.32 18.23 -7.19
CA LYS A 246 -9.57 17.46 -7.09
C LYS A 246 -9.82 16.96 -5.66
N PHE A 247 -8.77 16.50 -4.98
CA PHE A 247 -8.83 16.07 -3.60
C PHE A 247 -9.27 17.20 -2.67
N ILE A 248 -8.62 18.36 -2.74
CA ILE A 248 -8.98 19.56 -1.96
C ILE A 248 -10.44 19.97 -2.22
N GLU A 249 -10.85 20.04 -3.50
CA GLU A 249 -12.22 20.40 -3.87
C GLU A 249 -13.25 19.35 -3.42
N SER A 250 -12.87 18.10 -3.29
CA SER A 250 -13.75 17.06 -2.78
C SER A 250 -13.92 17.17 -1.26
N ILE A 251 -12.86 17.48 -0.53
CA ILE A 251 -12.92 17.70 0.92
C ILE A 251 -13.77 18.93 1.26
N LYS A 252 -13.64 20.01 0.50
CA LYS A 252 -14.48 21.25 0.68
C LYS A 252 -15.99 20.99 0.63
N LYS A 253 -16.41 19.87 0.02
CA LYS A 253 -17.84 19.51 -0.05
C LYS A 253 -18.33 18.74 1.17
N ILE A 254 -17.43 18.34 2.06
CA ILE A 254 -17.78 17.62 3.29
C ILE A 254 -18.13 18.65 4.38
N ASP A 255 -19.25 18.46 5.03
CA ASP A 255 -19.70 19.33 6.11
C ASP A 255 -18.66 19.42 7.23
N GLY A 256 -18.38 20.64 7.66
CA GLY A 256 -17.41 20.93 8.70
C GLY A 256 -15.94 20.89 8.25
N TYR A 257 -15.67 20.83 6.92
CA TYR A 257 -14.32 20.93 6.36
C TYR A 257 -14.14 22.26 5.62
N GLU A 258 -13.69 23.28 6.33
CA GLU A 258 -13.44 24.62 5.80
C GLU A 258 -11.99 24.72 5.31
N LEU A 259 -11.80 25.26 4.09
CA LEU A 259 -10.47 25.42 3.50
C LEU A 259 -9.85 26.75 3.94
N ASP A 260 -8.60 26.71 4.39
CA ASP A 260 -7.75 27.90 4.52
C ASP A 260 -7.28 28.34 3.12
N GLU A 261 -8.03 29.28 2.53
CA GLU A 261 -7.80 29.74 1.16
C GLU A 261 -6.45 30.48 1.00
N GLU A 262 -5.93 31.12 2.04
CA GLU A 262 -4.62 31.80 1.99
C GLU A 262 -3.50 30.78 1.80
N LYS A 263 -3.42 29.79 2.69
CA LYS A 263 -2.40 28.74 2.60
C LYS A 263 -2.53 27.92 1.33
N TYR A 264 -3.75 27.63 0.90
CA TYR A 264 -3.99 26.92 -0.36
C TYR A 264 -3.45 27.71 -1.57
N ASN A 265 -3.68 29.01 -1.62
CA ASN A 265 -3.20 29.87 -2.70
C ASN A 265 -1.67 29.99 -2.71
N ASP A 266 -1.03 29.96 -1.54
CA ASP A 266 0.43 29.94 -1.43
C ASP A 266 1.01 28.65 -2.03
N GLU A 267 0.47 27.48 -1.68
CA GLU A 267 0.86 26.19 -2.27
C GLU A 267 0.68 26.21 -3.80
N MET A 268 -0.49 26.66 -4.28
CA MET A 268 -0.79 26.75 -5.71
C MET A 268 0.16 27.67 -6.46
N THR A 269 0.60 28.76 -5.84
CA THR A 269 1.52 29.72 -6.45
C THR A 269 2.90 29.11 -6.64
N GLN A 270 3.40 28.39 -5.62
CA GLN A 270 4.69 27.71 -5.70
C GLN A 270 4.70 26.68 -6.82
N VAL A 271 3.64 25.93 -6.91
CA VAL A 271 3.45 24.91 -7.91
C VAL A 271 3.41 25.47 -9.31
N LYS A 272 2.56 26.47 -9.58
CA LYS A 272 2.46 27.13 -10.89
C LYS A 272 3.84 27.64 -11.35
N LYS A 273 4.62 28.19 -10.43
CA LYS A 273 6.00 28.65 -10.71
C LYS A 273 6.88 27.51 -11.20
N ARG A 274 6.83 26.34 -10.56
CA ARG A 274 7.64 25.18 -10.95
C ARG A 274 7.19 24.57 -12.28
N LEU A 275 5.88 24.48 -12.52
CA LEU A 275 5.36 24.01 -13.81
C LEU A 275 5.87 24.90 -14.97
N LEU A 276 5.90 26.20 -14.77
CA LEU A 276 6.46 27.14 -15.76
C LEU A 276 7.95 26.88 -16.00
N GLN A 277 8.73 26.54 -14.97
CA GLN A 277 10.15 26.20 -15.12
C GLN A 277 10.35 24.95 -15.98
N VAL A 278 9.55 23.90 -15.78
CA VAL A 278 9.59 22.68 -16.62
C VAL A 278 9.28 23.05 -18.07
N LYS A 279 8.18 23.79 -18.32
CA LYS A 279 7.81 24.22 -19.68
C LYS A 279 8.93 25.00 -20.34
N LYS A 280 9.57 25.93 -19.63
CA LYS A 280 10.70 26.70 -20.16
C LYS A 280 11.88 25.82 -20.50
N LYS A 281 12.27 24.92 -19.59
CA LYS A 281 13.43 24.03 -19.77
C LYS A 281 13.26 23.13 -21.00
N PHE A 282 12.09 22.54 -21.18
CA PHE A 282 11.84 21.57 -22.25
C PHE A 282 11.22 22.20 -23.53
N TYR A 283 11.18 23.54 -23.63
CA TYR A 283 10.60 24.22 -24.79
C TYR A 283 11.37 23.94 -26.08
N PHE A 284 12.69 24.04 -26.04
CA PHE A 284 13.57 23.80 -27.18
C PHE A 284 14.19 22.39 -27.18
N TYR A 285 13.80 21.54 -26.25
CA TYR A 285 14.34 20.19 -26.17
C TYR A 285 13.88 19.32 -27.32
N LYS A 286 14.82 18.73 -28.07
CA LYS A 286 14.59 17.90 -29.27
C LYS A 286 14.73 16.40 -29.01
N GLY A 287 15.29 16.01 -27.86
CA GLY A 287 15.46 14.61 -27.50
C GLY A 287 14.13 13.91 -27.16
N SER A 288 14.21 12.63 -26.87
CA SER A 288 13.03 11.84 -26.48
C SER A 288 12.40 12.38 -25.19
N LYS A 289 11.08 12.55 -25.22
CA LYS A 289 10.25 12.86 -24.05
C LYS A 289 9.51 11.63 -23.51
N ASP A 290 9.93 10.45 -23.95
CA ASP A 290 9.30 9.19 -23.57
C ASP A 290 9.67 8.81 -22.15
N CYS A 291 8.67 8.38 -21.38
CA CYS A 291 8.78 7.93 -20.01
C CYS A 291 8.21 6.52 -19.88
N ALA A 292 8.80 5.71 -19.02
CA ALA A 292 8.26 4.41 -18.64
C ALA A 292 7.97 4.37 -17.14
N ILE A 293 6.87 3.72 -16.74
CA ILE A 293 6.42 3.65 -15.35
C ILE A 293 6.01 2.24 -14.99
N PHE A 294 6.58 1.72 -13.90
CA PHE A 294 6.33 0.39 -13.36
C PHE A 294 6.00 0.49 -11.87
N GLY A 295 4.92 -0.10 -11.40
CA GLY A 295 4.58 -0.04 -9.99
C GLY A 295 3.17 -0.48 -9.65
N ASP A 296 2.68 -0.07 -8.51
CA ASP A 296 1.30 -0.32 -8.09
C ASP A 296 0.29 0.56 -8.88
N PHE A 297 -0.97 0.12 -8.89
CA PHE A 297 -2.04 0.72 -9.69
C PHE A 297 -2.16 2.24 -9.50
N ASP A 298 -2.32 2.71 -8.26
CA ASP A 298 -2.55 4.13 -7.98
C ASP A 298 -1.34 4.99 -8.33
N THR A 299 -0.13 4.50 -8.04
CA THR A 299 1.13 5.19 -8.35
C THR A 299 1.33 5.32 -9.86
N VAL A 300 1.16 4.22 -10.60
CA VAL A 300 1.33 4.22 -12.07
C VAL A 300 0.34 5.16 -12.73
N LEU A 301 -0.95 5.10 -12.35
CA LEU A 301 -1.96 5.97 -12.94
C LEU A 301 -1.70 7.44 -12.61
N GLY A 302 -1.49 7.75 -11.35
CA GLY A 302 -1.36 9.14 -10.92
C GLY A 302 -0.10 9.82 -11.44
N ILE A 303 1.05 9.15 -11.39
CA ILE A 303 2.29 9.71 -11.95
C ILE A 303 2.20 9.80 -13.49
N SER A 304 1.56 8.83 -14.16
CA SER A 304 1.32 8.91 -15.61
C SER A 304 0.53 10.16 -15.99
N GLU A 305 -0.53 10.47 -15.25
CA GLU A 305 -1.32 11.68 -15.46
C GLU A 305 -0.48 12.94 -15.25
N MET A 306 0.31 12.98 -14.18
CA MET A 306 1.19 14.10 -13.87
C MET A 306 2.23 14.33 -14.98
N LEU A 307 2.88 13.28 -15.48
CA LEU A 307 3.86 13.41 -16.57
C LEU A 307 3.22 13.93 -17.85
N LYS A 308 2.03 13.48 -18.18
CA LYS A 308 1.26 14.00 -19.33
C LYS A 308 0.91 15.48 -19.14
N GLU A 309 0.56 15.92 -17.94
CA GLU A 309 0.32 17.33 -17.63
C GLU A 309 1.57 18.21 -17.82
N LEU A 310 2.74 17.64 -17.58
CA LEU A 310 4.03 18.28 -17.81
C LEU A 310 4.46 18.29 -19.29
N GLY A 311 3.72 17.58 -20.17
CA GLY A 311 3.99 17.49 -21.60
C GLY A 311 4.96 16.38 -22.00
N PHE A 312 5.12 15.36 -21.14
CA PHE A 312 5.90 14.15 -21.45
C PHE A 312 5.00 13.04 -21.99
N ASN A 313 5.58 12.16 -22.80
CA ASN A 313 4.91 10.99 -23.35
C ASN A 313 5.12 9.79 -22.44
N VAL A 314 4.05 9.24 -21.91
CA VAL A 314 4.12 7.97 -21.14
C VAL A 314 3.96 6.82 -22.15
N ASP A 315 5.10 6.35 -22.65
CA ASP A 315 5.19 5.34 -23.70
C ASP A 315 4.84 3.95 -23.19
N ARG A 316 5.30 3.62 -21.96
CA ARG A 316 4.97 2.35 -21.32
C ARG A 316 4.57 2.54 -19.87
N LYS A 317 3.53 1.84 -19.45
CA LYS A 317 3.07 1.75 -18.08
C LYS A 317 2.69 0.31 -17.75
N GLU A 318 3.21 -0.20 -16.66
CA GLU A 318 2.91 -1.55 -16.19
C GLU A 318 2.51 -1.55 -14.72
N ILE A 319 1.44 -2.25 -14.43
CA ILE A 319 0.95 -2.47 -13.08
C ILE A 319 1.42 -3.85 -12.66
N ILE A 320 2.24 -3.90 -11.61
CA ILE A 320 2.94 -5.12 -11.19
C ILE A 320 1.99 -6.12 -10.52
N TYR A 321 0.97 -5.64 -9.81
CA TYR A 321 -0.04 -6.49 -9.17
C TYR A 321 -1.44 -6.20 -9.69
N LYS A 322 -2.23 -7.25 -9.87
CA LYS A 322 -3.64 -7.10 -10.25
C LYS A 322 -4.44 -6.35 -9.21
N THR A 323 -5.35 -5.54 -9.70
CA THR A 323 -6.54 -5.15 -8.96
C THR A 323 -7.73 -5.92 -9.53
N CYS A 324 -8.80 -6.09 -8.77
CA CYS A 324 -9.94 -6.97 -9.10
C CYS A 324 -10.56 -6.79 -10.50
N ASP A 325 -10.29 -5.67 -11.18
CA ASP A 325 -10.97 -5.28 -12.43
C ASP A 325 -10.03 -5.14 -13.65
N ASP A 326 -8.71 -5.36 -13.53
CA ASP A 326 -7.77 -5.09 -14.62
C ASP A 326 -7.11 -6.35 -15.19
N ALA A 327 -7.28 -6.56 -16.51
CA ALA A 327 -6.82 -7.71 -17.26
C ALA A 327 -5.32 -7.72 -17.63
N ASN A 328 -4.57 -6.65 -17.32
CA ASN A 328 -3.16 -6.52 -17.70
C ASN A 328 -2.24 -7.01 -16.58
N ILE A 329 -1.88 -8.29 -16.64
CA ILE A 329 -0.99 -8.95 -15.70
C ILE A 329 0.39 -9.02 -16.28
N VAL A 330 1.40 -8.73 -15.45
CA VAL A 330 2.76 -9.12 -15.75
C VAL A 330 2.88 -10.63 -15.57
N ASN A 331 2.93 -11.37 -16.68
CA ASN A 331 3.32 -12.77 -16.71
C ASN A 331 4.80 -12.87 -17.11
N GLU A 332 5.36 -14.07 -17.11
CA GLU A 332 6.76 -14.32 -17.50
C GLU A 332 7.08 -13.74 -18.91
N GLN A 333 6.12 -13.78 -19.83
CA GLN A 333 6.24 -13.23 -21.17
C GLN A 333 6.30 -11.71 -21.17
N ALA A 334 5.53 -11.05 -20.30
CA ALA A 334 5.56 -9.60 -20.11
C ALA A 334 6.92 -9.13 -19.59
N TYR A 335 7.58 -9.90 -18.72
CA TYR A 335 8.92 -9.60 -18.23
C TYR A 335 9.97 -9.59 -19.34
N ILE A 336 9.98 -10.59 -20.23
CA ILE A 336 10.89 -10.67 -21.39
C ILE A 336 10.65 -9.46 -22.31
N GLU A 337 9.41 -9.14 -22.58
CA GLU A 337 9.02 -7.99 -23.41
C GLU A 337 9.45 -6.66 -22.76
N THR A 338 9.32 -6.53 -21.46
CA THR A 338 9.76 -5.35 -20.70
C THR A 338 11.27 -5.18 -20.77
N THR A 339 12.04 -6.25 -20.56
CA THR A 339 13.50 -6.23 -20.67
C THR A 339 13.93 -5.82 -22.08
N LYS A 340 13.32 -6.36 -23.11
CA LYS A 340 13.59 -5.98 -24.50
C LYS A 340 13.27 -4.49 -24.74
N TYR A 341 12.10 -4.06 -24.32
CA TYR A 341 11.68 -2.66 -24.43
C TYR A 341 12.69 -1.71 -23.77
N LEU A 342 13.09 -1.97 -22.53
CA LEU A 342 14.04 -1.14 -21.79
C LEU A 342 15.43 -1.11 -22.45
N ASN A 343 15.87 -2.20 -23.05
CA ASN A 343 17.15 -2.25 -23.76
C ASN A 343 17.15 -1.41 -25.07
N ASP A 344 16.04 -1.36 -25.76
CA ASP A 344 15.94 -0.80 -27.11
C ASP A 344 15.50 0.68 -27.10
N LYS A 345 14.73 1.09 -26.10
CA LYS A 345 14.09 2.42 -26.06
C LYS A 345 14.93 3.44 -25.33
N GLU A 346 15.09 4.62 -25.91
CA GLU A 346 15.66 5.79 -25.21
C GLU A 346 14.57 6.51 -24.41
N LEU A 347 14.76 6.62 -23.11
CA LEU A 347 13.80 7.22 -22.19
C LEU A 347 14.35 8.50 -21.57
N LEU A 348 13.49 9.50 -21.41
CA LEU A 348 13.80 10.68 -20.62
C LEU A 348 13.89 10.30 -19.13
N ILE A 349 12.89 9.54 -18.65
CA ILE A 349 12.83 9.09 -17.26
C ILE A 349 12.23 7.71 -17.17
N LEU A 350 12.87 6.87 -16.36
CA LEU A 350 12.36 5.57 -15.92
C LEU A 350 11.91 5.68 -14.46
N LEU A 351 10.65 5.40 -14.21
CA LEU A 351 10.08 5.36 -12.87
C LEU A 351 9.64 3.92 -12.57
N GLY A 352 10.15 3.33 -11.51
CA GLY A 352 9.84 1.92 -11.27
C GLY A 352 10.20 1.44 -9.87
N ASP A 353 10.15 0.14 -9.72
CA ASP A 353 10.76 -0.55 -8.60
C ASP A 353 12.27 -0.74 -8.84
N ARG A 354 12.97 -1.20 -7.82
CA ARG A 354 14.42 -1.43 -7.93
C ARG A 354 14.78 -2.44 -9.01
N VAL A 355 13.97 -3.46 -9.20
CA VAL A 355 14.20 -4.49 -10.21
C VAL A 355 14.17 -3.89 -11.62
N SER A 356 13.15 -3.09 -11.93
CA SER A 356 13.04 -2.42 -13.23
C SER A 356 14.20 -1.42 -13.47
N ILE A 357 14.66 -0.76 -12.41
CA ILE A 357 15.79 0.21 -12.48
C ILE A 357 17.13 -0.51 -12.67
N ASP A 358 17.33 -1.66 -12.05
CA ASP A 358 18.56 -2.43 -12.18
C ASP A 358 18.66 -3.21 -13.51
N MET A 359 17.57 -3.31 -14.27
CA MET A 359 17.60 -3.81 -15.65
C MET A 359 18.44 -2.91 -16.54
N ARG A 360 19.09 -3.50 -17.56
CA ARG A 360 19.80 -2.69 -18.56
C ARG A 360 18.80 -1.81 -19.33
N HIS A 361 19.01 -0.50 -19.31
CA HIS A 361 18.14 0.47 -19.99
C HIS A 361 18.95 1.72 -20.46
N LYS A 362 18.27 2.58 -21.22
CA LYS A 362 18.81 3.84 -21.76
C LYS A 362 17.92 4.99 -21.30
N SER A 363 17.89 5.25 -19.99
CA SER A 363 17.18 6.42 -19.44
C SER A 363 18.18 7.53 -19.04
N LYS A 364 17.73 8.80 -19.12
CA LYS A 364 18.51 9.92 -18.62
C LYS A 364 18.38 10.10 -17.12
N LYS A 365 17.29 9.62 -16.55
CA LYS A 365 17.01 9.69 -15.11
C LYS A 365 16.17 8.50 -14.66
N ASP A 366 16.56 7.92 -13.53
CA ASP A 366 15.83 6.88 -12.85
C ASP A 366 15.27 7.40 -11.55
N LEU A 367 14.07 6.94 -11.20
CA LEU A 367 13.40 7.28 -9.96
C LEU A 367 12.65 6.07 -9.41
N GLN A 368 13.07 5.60 -8.25
CA GLN A 368 12.32 4.54 -7.57
C GLN A 368 11.02 5.09 -7.00
N ILE A 369 9.89 4.50 -7.38
CA ILE A 369 8.54 4.89 -6.94
C ILE A 369 7.74 3.73 -6.36
N SER A 370 8.26 2.52 -6.47
CA SER A 370 7.62 1.29 -6.04
C SER A 370 8.63 0.37 -5.36
N ASN A 371 8.14 -0.59 -4.60
CA ASN A 371 8.96 -1.55 -3.86
C ASN A 371 8.29 -2.92 -3.84
N THR A 372 8.33 -3.60 -4.95
CA THR A 372 7.63 -4.87 -5.15
C THR A 372 8.32 -6.05 -4.50
N SER A 373 9.65 -6.02 -4.39
CA SER A 373 10.45 -7.13 -3.84
C SER A 373 10.73 -7.01 -2.35
N LEU A 374 10.55 -5.84 -1.74
CA LEU A 374 10.94 -5.49 -0.36
C LEU A 374 12.44 -5.67 -0.03
N ASP A 375 13.23 -6.20 -0.95
CA ASP A 375 14.63 -6.54 -0.68
C ASP A 375 15.58 -5.34 -0.77
N LEU A 376 15.23 -4.34 -1.55
CA LEU A 376 16.06 -3.19 -1.86
C LEU A 376 15.28 -1.90 -1.65
N VAL A 377 15.36 -1.32 -0.46
CA VAL A 377 14.69 -0.07 -0.12
C VAL A 377 15.71 1.02 0.14
N ASP A 378 15.83 1.95 -0.79
CA ASP A 378 16.43 3.24 -0.47
C ASP A 378 15.43 4.03 0.39
N LYS A 379 15.67 4.07 1.68
CA LYS A 379 14.79 4.77 2.63
C LYS A 379 14.99 6.28 2.49
N CYS A 380 14.18 6.93 1.67
CA CYS A 380 14.07 8.38 1.66
C CYS A 380 12.82 8.78 2.44
N ILE A 381 12.92 8.81 3.77
CA ILE A 381 11.79 9.00 4.69
C ILE A 381 11.16 10.41 4.56
N ASP A 382 11.92 11.40 4.10
CA ASP A 382 11.50 12.81 4.15
C ASP A 382 10.95 13.35 2.82
N THR A 383 10.89 12.52 1.77
CA THR A 383 10.46 12.96 0.45
C THR A 383 9.18 12.25 0.00
N PRO A 384 8.01 12.90 0.09
CA PRO A 384 6.76 12.32 -0.37
C PRO A 384 6.68 12.27 -1.90
N TYR A 385 5.82 11.41 -2.42
CA TYR A 385 5.42 11.39 -3.83
C TYR A 385 4.02 11.93 -4.06
N ILE A 386 3.21 12.05 -3.02
CA ILE A 386 1.86 12.58 -3.07
C ILE A 386 1.78 14.04 -2.61
N GLY A 387 0.64 14.68 -2.84
CA GLY A 387 0.38 16.02 -2.38
C GLY A 387 1.19 17.10 -3.10
N PHE A 388 1.22 18.29 -2.54
CA PHE A 388 1.97 19.42 -3.10
C PHE A 388 3.49 19.16 -3.08
N LYS A 389 4.03 18.68 -1.94
CA LYS A 389 5.45 18.41 -1.80
C LYS A 389 5.91 17.26 -2.72
N GLY A 390 5.08 16.23 -2.90
CA GLY A 390 5.39 15.14 -3.82
C GLY A 390 5.44 15.60 -5.28
N CYS A 391 4.47 16.42 -5.70
CA CYS A 391 4.50 17.04 -7.02
C CYS A 391 5.78 17.86 -7.22
N MET A 392 6.16 18.66 -6.22
CA MET A 392 7.37 19.48 -6.27
C MET A 392 8.64 18.64 -6.35
N TYR A 393 8.69 17.52 -5.64
CA TYR A 393 9.82 16.62 -5.69
C TYR A 393 10.01 16.02 -7.08
N ILE A 394 8.96 15.42 -7.66
CA ILE A 394 9.02 14.84 -9.00
C ILE A 394 9.42 15.89 -10.04
N ILE A 395 8.85 17.10 -9.95
CA ILE A 395 9.23 18.22 -10.83
C ILE A 395 10.72 18.58 -10.67
N ASN A 396 11.24 18.61 -9.45
CA ASN A 396 12.66 18.92 -9.23
C ASN A 396 13.56 17.82 -9.81
N GLN A 397 13.18 16.53 -9.72
CA GLN A 397 13.93 15.46 -10.38
C GLN A 397 13.97 15.66 -11.90
N ILE A 398 12.85 16.05 -12.51
CA ILE A 398 12.76 16.35 -13.94
C ILE A 398 13.61 17.60 -14.30
N LEU A 399 13.56 18.64 -13.49
CA LEU A 399 14.35 19.84 -13.70
C LEU A 399 15.86 19.60 -13.58
N ASN A 400 16.27 18.55 -12.88
CA ASN A 400 17.69 18.19 -12.73
C ASN A 400 18.20 17.24 -13.82
N ILE A 401 17.36 16.83 -14.79
CA ILE A 401 17.83 16.06 -15.96
C ILE A 401 18.74 16.93 -16.80
N ASP A 402 19.94 16.46 -17.15
CA ASP A 402 20.83 17.16 -18.09
C ASP A 402 20.35 16.97 -19.53
N ILE A 403 20.01 18.07 -20.18
CA ILE A 403 19.52 18.11 -21.56
C ILE A 403 20.37 19.03 -22.45
N ASN A 404 21.51 19.55 -21.96
CA ASN A 404 22.30 20.59 -22.65
C ASN A 404 22.82 20.16 -24.03
N SER A 405 23.11 18.88 -24.21
CA SER A 405 23.57 18.31 -25.47
C SER A 405 22.49 18.23 -26.58
N GLU A 406 21.22 18.42 -26.22
CA GLU A 406 20.06 18.21 -27.10
C GLU A 406 19.18 19.46 -27.24
N ILE A 407 19.70 20.60 -26.84
CA ILE A 407 19.08 21.92 -27.04
C ILE A 407 19.66 22.55 -28.30
N GLU A 408 18.81 22.98 -29.21
CA GLU A 408 19.27 23.84 -30.32
C GLU A 408 19.70 25.21 -29.77
N ALA A 409 20.86 25.68 -30.27
CA ALA A 409 21.39 27.02 -30.02
C ALA A 409 20.54 28.12 -30.67
#